data_51ae5e74825ec3c9c4923c1c50a31b8d
#
_entry.id   51ae5e74825ec3c9c4923c1c50a31b8d
#
_cell.length_a   1.000
_cell.length_b   1.000
_cell.length_c   1.000
_cell.angle_alpha   90.00
_cell.angle_beta   90.00
_cell.angle_gamma   90.00
#
_symmetry.space_group_name_H-M   'P 1'
#
loop_
_entity.id
_entity.type
_entity.pdbx_description
1 polymer ?
#
loop_
_entity_poly.entity_id
_entity_poly.type
_entity_poly.pdbx_seq_one_letter_code
_entity_poly.pdbx_strand_id
1 'polypeptide(L)'
;ETFAYFQLVRDAKPPEGDSSMVPTYTGAAVYTEKEKFQKVAFSDIEKGKISYPKTGNDGWIGLLQHYFLSAWLPKEGTPREYYTRQVPQSLYAAGVIVSGGTLAPGASTKLAMPLYAGPQEQEKLAALAPGLDLAVDYGWLTVIAAPLFWLLQWIHGWTGNWGVAIIILTILIKLLFYPLSEASYRSMAKMRVVAPKMQRIKDQYGNDRQRMQQAMMEL
;
A
#
# COMPACT_ATOMS: atom_id res chain seq x y z
N GLU A 1 -14.95 38.50 2.18
CA GLU A 1 -13.97 37.42 2.43
C GLU A 1 -13.64 36.71 1.12
N THR A 2 -12.37 36.34 0.98
CA THR A 2 -11.86 35.65 -0.20
C THR A 2 -11.35 34.27 0.19
N PHE A 3 -11.63 33.25 -0.63
CA PHE A 3 -11.17 31.89 -0.39
C PHE A 3 -10.42 31.38 -1.62
N ALA A 4 -9.32 30.66 -1.39
CA ALA A 4 -8.59 29.95 -2.41
C ALA A 4 -8.83 28.45 -2.30
N TYR A 5 -9.12 27.82 -3.44
CA TYR A 5 -9.36 26.37 -3.57
C TYR A 5 -8.16 25.74 -4.26
N PHE A 6 -7.44 24.90 -3.56
CA PHE A 6 -6.36 24.09 -4.11
C PHE A 6 -6.88 22.66 -4.28
N GLN A 7 -7.05 22.22 -5.52
CA GLN A 7 -7.78 21.00 -5.85
C GLN A 7 -6.95 20.10 -6.75
N LEU A 8 -6.98 18.81 -6.45
CA LEU A 8 -6.53 17.71 -7.31
C LEU A 8 -7.77 16.99 -7.84
N VAL A 9 -7.76 16.61 -9.10
CA VAL A 9 -8.88 15.92 -9.75
C VAL A 9 -8.37 14.69 -10.50
N ARG A 10 -9.06 13.56 -10.35
CA ARG A 10 -8.78 12.37 -11.16
C ARG A 10 -10.03 11.50 -11.35
N ASP A 11 -9.93 10.55 -12.26
CA ASP A 11 -10.91 9.47 -12.43
C ASP A 11 -10.70 8.35 -11.39
N ALA A 12 -11.70 7.48 -11.25
CA ALA A 12 -11.62 6.30 -10.37
C ALA A 12 -11.06 5.07 -11.08
N LYS A 13 -10.51 5.20 -12.29
CA LYS A 13 -9.99 4.04 -13.01
C LYS A 13 -8.81 3.43 -12.27
N PRO A 14 -8.84 2.12 -12.02
CA PRO A 14 -7.69 1.42 -11.47
C PRO A 14 -6.50 1.54 -12.44
N PRO A 15 -5.27 1.52 -11.93
CA PRO A 15 -4.08 1.50 -12.76
C PRO A 15 -4.06 0.25 -13.66
N GLU A 16 -3.54 0.37 -14.87
CA GLU A 16 -3.33 -0.79 -15.74
C GLU A 16 -2.36 -1.77 -15.07
N GLY A 17 -2.73 -3.06 -15.02
CA GLY A 17 -1.93 -4.10 -14.39
C GLY A 17 -2.16 -4.30 -12.89
N ASP A 18 -3.16 -3.64 -12.30
CA ASP A 18 -3.52 -3.90 -10.91
C ASP A 18 -3.97 -5.35 -10.69
N SER A 19 -3.37 -6.02 -9.72
CA SER A 19 -3.65 -7.43 -9.44
C SER A 19 -4.84 -7.56 -8.51
N SER A 20 -5.81 -8.39 -8.89
CA SER A 20 -6.93 -8.73 -8.01
C SER A 20 -6.51 -9.44 -6.70
N MET A 21 -5.31 -10.05 -6.68
CA MET A 21 -4.79 -10.75 -5.47
C MET A 21 -4.15 -9.79 -4.46
N VAL A 22 -3.55 -8.69 -4.94
CA VAL A 22 -2.94 -7.65 -4.09
C VAL A 22 -3.34 -6.30 -4.68
N PRO A 23 -4.58 -5.86 -4.43
CA PRO A 23 -5.04 -4.58 -4.96
C PRO A 23 -4.28 -3.44 -4.28
N THR A 24 -3.76 -2.53 -5.09
CA THR A 24 -3.15 -1.31 -4.59
C THR A 24 -4.20 -0.26 -4.32
N TYR A 25 -4.01 0.46 -3.22
CA TYR A 25 -4.94 1.52 -2.89
C TYR A 25 -4.85 2.67 -3.91
N THR A 26 -6.00 3.02 -4.48
CA THR A 26 -6.18 4.20 -5.31
C THR A 26 -7.36 4.99 -4.76
N GLY A 27 -7.12 6.24 -4.36
CA GLY A 27 -8.14 7.06 -3.72
C GLY A 27 -7.57 8.34 -3.13
N ALA A 28 -8.38 9.06 -2.38
CA ALA A 28 -7.91 10.20 -1.61
C ALA A 28 -7.35 9.75 -0.26
N ALA A 29 -6.43 10.54 0.28
CA ALA A 29 -5.95 10.39 1.64
C ALA A 29 -5.83 11.76 2.31
N VAL A 30 -6.10 11.78 3.60
CA VAL A 30 -5.99 12.95 4.46
C VAL A 30 -5.17 12.55 5.68
N TYR A 31 -4.29 13.41 6.10
CA TYR A 31 -3.56 13.28 7.35
C TYR A 31 -3.81 14.51 8.22
N THR A 32 -4.08 14.27 9.48
CA THR A 32 -4.09 15.29 10.54
C THR A 32 -3.43 14.71 11.77
N GLU A 33 -2.90 15.54 12.64
CA GLU A 33 -2.28 15.07 13.90
C GLU A 33 -3.26 14.30 14.77
N LYS A 34 -4.52 14.71 14.78
CA LYS A 34 -5.59 14.13 15.61
C LYS A 34 -6.04 12.77 15.10
N GLU A 35 -6.37 12.67 13.81
CA GLU A 35 -6.99 11.47 13.23
C GLU A 35 -5.97 10.58 12.50
N LYS A 36 -4.71 11.05 12.40
CA LYS A 36 -3.63 10.38 11.68
C LYS A 36 -3.99 10.15 10.20
N PHE A 37 -3.39 9.17 9.58
CA PHE A 37 -3.59 8.87 8.17
C PHE A 37 -4.94 8.19 7.92
N GLN A 38 -5.79 8.84 7.12
CA GLN A 38 -7.12 8.35 6.76
C GLN A 38 -7.22 8.15 5.25
N LYS A 39 -7.56 6.94 4.83
CA LYS A 39 -7.89 6.62 3.44
C LYS A 39 -9.34 6.95 3.16
N VAL A 40 -9.62 7.60 2.02
CA VAL A 40 -10.96 7.97 1.57
C VAL A 40 -11.19 7.35 0.20
N ALA A 41 -11.84 6.20 0.18
CA ALA A 41 -12.14 5.51 -1.08
C ALA A 41 -13.11 6.32 -1.95
N PHE A 42 -13.01 6.22 -3.26
CA PHE A 42 -13.92 6.90 -4.17
C PHE A 42 -15.38 6.54 -3.91
N SER A 43 -15.66 5.27 -3.58
CA SER A 43 -17.00 4.80 -3.20
C SER A 43 -17.54 5.46 -1.91
N ASP A 44 -16.66 5.88 -1.00
CA ASP A 44 -17.07 6.59 0.21
C ASP A 44 -17.36 8.06 -0.09
N ILE A 45 -16.61 8.65 -1.03
CA ILE A 45 -16.88 10.00 -1.55
C ILE A 45 -18.26 10.07 -2.22
N GLU A 46 -18.62 9.07 -3.04
CA GLU A 46 -19.96 8.97 -3.66
C GLU A 46 -21.08 8.89 -2.63
N LYS A 47 -20.85 8.17 -1.54
CA LYS A 47 -21.83 8.00 -0.45
C LYS A 47 -21.82 9.17 0.54
N GLY A 48 -20.97 10.18 0.33
CA GLY A 48 -20.80 11.30 1.25
C GLY A 48 -20.25 10.92 2.63
N LYS A 49 -19.58 9.77 2.74
CA LYS A 49 -18.93 9.33 3.99
C LYS A 49 -17.61 10.06 4.16
N ILE A 50 -17.53 10.87 5.22
CA ILE A 50 -16.32 11.63 5.57
C ILE A 50 -15.73 11.00 6.82
N SER A 51 -14.50 10.48 6.71
CA SER A 51 -13.72 9.84 7.80
C SER A 51 -12.64 10.76 8.39
N TYR A 52 -12.55 11.99 7.94
CA TYR A 52 -11.54 12.95 8.33
C TYR A 52 -12.19 14.26 8.86
N PRO A 53 -11.50 15.04 9.71
CA PRO A 53 -12.00 16.34 10.16
C PRO A 53 -12.07 17.31 8.99
N LYS A 54 -13.22 17.99 8.83
CA LYS A 54 -13.39 18.97 7.75
C LYS A 54 -12.49 20.18 7.89
N THR A 55 -12.22 20.60 9.11
CA THR A 55 -11.42 21.79 9.40
C THR A 55 -10.23 21.43 10.25
N GLY A 56 -9.12 22.09 10.03
CA GLY A 56 -7.88 21.91 10.79
C GLY A 56 -6.90 23.04 10.52
N ASN A 57 -5.77 23.00 11.21
CA ASN A 57 -4.64 23.91 11.02
C ASN A 57 -3.32 23.14 10.75
N ASP A 58 -3.41 21.82 10.64
CA ASP A 58 -2.30 20.88 10.48
C ASP A 58 -2.62 19.89 9.35
N GLY A 59 -1.64 19.09 8.93
CA GLY A 59 -1.82 17.97 8.02
C GLY A 59 -1.89 18.34 6.53
N TRP A 60 -2.28 17.35 5.73
CA TRP A 60 -2.29 17.43 4.26
C TRP A 60 -3.43 16.60 3.66
N ILE A 61 -3.72 16.83 2.38
CA ILE A 61 -4.67 16.05 1.58
C ILE A 61 -4.07 15.75 0.21
N GLY A 62 -4.31 14.53 -0.28
CA GLY A 62 -3.78 14.11 -1.57
C GLY A 62 -4.57 13.00 -2.24
N LEU A 63 -4.13 12.68 -3.45
CA LEU A 63 -4.60 11.55 -4.24
C LEU A 63 -3.47 10.54 -4.41
N LEU A 64 -3.74 9.30 -4.02
CA LEU A 64 -2.81 8.17 -4.13
C LEU A 64 -3.11 7.37 -5.38
N GLN A 65 -2.04 6.92 -6.00
CA GLN A 65 -2.03 5.92 -7.08
C GLN A 65 -1.04 4.82 -6.70
N HIS A 66 -0.96 3.79 -7.53
CA HIS A 66 -0.09 2.63 -7.33
C HIS A 66 1.34 2.99 -6.87
N TYR A 67 2.05 3.87 -7.61
CA TYR A 67 3.43 4.28 -7.31
C TYR A 67 3.58 5.78 -7.08
N PHE A 68 2.52 6.56 -7.26
CA PHE A 68 2.58 8.00 -7.25
C PHE A 68 1.63 8.61 -6.23
N LEU A 69 2.04 9.73 -5.70
CA LEU A 69 1.27 10.58 -4.81
C LEU A 69 1.25 11.99 -5.34
N SER A 70 0.08 12.61 -5.30
CA SER A 70 -0.07 14.06 -5.45
C SER A 70 -0.74 14.59 -4.19
N ALA A 71 -0.09 15.52 -3.48
CA ALA A 71 -0.58 16.03 -2.20
C ALA A 71 -0.34 17.53 -2.04
N TRP A 72 -1.36 18.24 -1.56
CA TRP A 72 -1.24 19.61 -1.08
C TRP A 72 -0.67 19.59 0.34
N LEU A 73 0.41 20.33 0.56
CA LEU A 73 1.15 20.40 1.81
C LEU A 73 1.07 21.82 2.41
N PRO A 74 -0.08 22.21 2.98
CA PRO A 74 -0.23 23.51 3.59
C PRO A 74 0.73 23.68 4.77
N LYS A 75 1.20 24.90 5.01
CA LYS A 75 2.04 25.21 6.18
C LYS A 75 1.26 24.94 7.48
N GLU A 76 1.92 24.39 8.46
CA GLU A 76 1.36 24.23 9.81
C GLU A 76 0.88 25.55 10.38
N GLY A 77 -0.18 25.50 11.18
CA GLY A 77 -0.80 26.69 11.78
C GLY A 77 -1.72 27.48 10.85
N THR A 78 -1.79 27.14 9.56
CA THR A 78 -2.71 27.83 8.64
C THR A 78 -4.11 27.19 8.72
N PRO A 79 -5.15 27.93 9.14
CA PRO A 79 -6.52 27.43 9.15
C PRO A 79 -6.96 27.03 7.74
N ARG A 80 -7.55 25.84 7.64
CA ARG A 80 -7.96 25.24 6.36
C ARG A 80 -9.18 24.36 6.50
N GLU A 81 -9.88 24.16 5.40
CA GLU A 81 -10.94 23.19 5.27
C GLU A 81 -10.55 22.13 4.25
N TYR A 82 -10.62 20.86 4.64
CA TYR A 82 -10.41 19.72 3.74
C TYR A 82 -11.72 19.30 3.12
N TYR A 83 -11.69 18.94 1.84
CA TYR A 83 -12.85 18.41 1.16
C TYR A 83 -12.50 17.34 0.14
N THR A 84 -13.42 16.39 0.01
CA THR A 84 -13.47 15.43 -1.09
C THR A 84 -14.86 15.49 -1.69
N ARG A 85 -14.96 15.46 -3.01
CA ARG A 85 -16.28 15.47 -3.69
C ARG A 85 -16.18 14.78 -5.05
N GLN A 86 -17.30 14.23 -5.49
CA GLN A 86 -17.47 13.85 -6.87
C GLN A 86 -17.75 15.12 -7.71
N VAL A 87 -17.13 15.19 -8.87
CA VAL A 87 -17.35 16.24 -9.87
C VAL A 87 -17.90 15.62 -11.16
N PRO A 88 -18.45 16.41 -12.09
CA PRO A 88 -18.98 15.87 -13.34
C PRO A 88 -18.01 14.95 -14.07
N GLN A 89 -18.55 14.06 -14.92
CA GLN A 89 -17.81 13.07 -15.71
C GLN A 89 -17.14 11.94 -14.88
N SER A 90 -17.75 11.58 -13.73
CA SER A 90 -17.23 10.54 -12.83
C SER A 90 -15.80 10.79 -12.37
N LEU A 91 -15.45 12.06 -12.18
CA LEU A 91 -14.19 12.48 -11.60
C LEU A 91 -14.34 12.73 -10.09
N TYR A 92 -13.23 12.65 -9.38
CA TYR A 92 -13.17 12.86 -7.93
C TYR A 92 -12.14 13.93 -7.62
N ALA A 93 -12.56 14.87 -6.80
CA ALA A 93 -11.73 15.97 -6.34
C ALA A 93 -11.36 15.78 -4.87
N ALA A 94 -10.10 16.04 -4.55
CA ALA A 94 -9.59 16.17 -3.20
C ALA A 94 -8.85 17.49 -3.08
N GLY A 95 -9.13 18.27 -2.07
CA GLY A 95 -8.55 19.60 -1.98
C GLY A 95 -8.64 20.26 -0.63
N VAL A 96 -8.05 21.42 -0.54
CA VAL A 96 -8.02 22.27 0.64
C VAL A 96 -8.47 23.67 0.29
N ILE A 97 -9.28 24.24 1.17
CA ILE A 97 -9.75 25.64 1.09
C ILE A 97 -9.00 26.44 2.16
N VAL A 98 -8.44 27.55 1.75
CA VAL A 98 -7.72 28.46 2.63
C VAL A 98 -8.32 29.86 2.51
N SER A 99 -8.53 30.53 3.64
CA SER A 99 -8.99 31.91 3.64
C SER A 99 -7.88 32.87 3.17
N GLY A 100 -8.21 33.72 2.24
CA GLY A 100 -7.37 34.85 1.80
C GLY A 100 -7.60 36.14 2.59
N GLY A 101 -8.51 36.08 3.59
CA GLY A 101 -8.91 37.24 4.35
C GLY A 101 -9.88 38.18 3.62
N THR A 102 -10.12 39.32 4.20
CA THR A 102 -10.96 40.36 3.61
C THR A 102 -10.07 41.34 2.82
N LEU A 103 -10.29 41.42 1.52
CA LEU A 103 -9.56 42.30 0.63
C LEU A 103 -10.38 43.57 0.39
N ALA A 104 -9.73 44.72 0.53
CA ALA A 104 -10.31 46.01 0.12
C ALA A 104 -10.36 46.11 -1.43
N PRO A 105 -11.26 46.90 -1.99
CA PRO A 105 -11.28 47.13 -3.44
C PRO A 105 -9.93 47.59 -3.99
N GLY A 106 -9.43 46.88 -5.00
CA GLY A 106 -8.11 47.13 -5.60
C GLY A 106 -6.91 46.51 -4.85
N ALA A 107 -7.11 45.91 -3.66
CA ALA A 107 -6.06 45.17 -2.95
C ALA A 107 -5.81 43.80 -3.54
N SER A 108 -4.58 43.31 -3.44
CA SER A 108 -4.19 41.95 -3.84
C SER A 108 -3.55 41.20 -2.71
N THR A 109 -3.78 39.91 -2.64
CA THR A 109 -3.08 38.98 -1.74
C THR A 109 -2.47 37.84 -2.53
N LYS A 110 -1.37 37.28 -2.04
CA LYS A 110 -0.71 36.14 -2.65
C LYS A 110 -0.79 34.95 -1.73
N LEU A 111 -1.49 33.92 -2.16
CA LEU A 111 -1.56 32.63 -1.47
C LEU A 111 -0.69 31.62 -2.24
N ALA A 112 0.26 31.01 -1.56
CA ALA A 112 1.11 29.96 -2.11
C ALA A 112 0.89 28.67 -1.35
N MET A 113 0.67 27.57 -2.08
CA MET A 113 0.45 26.24 -1.52
C MET A 113 1.45 25.28 -2.13
N PRO A 114 2.33 24.67 -1.32
CA PRO A 114 3.21 23.62 -1.80
C PRO A 114 2.42 22.40 -2.29
N LEU A 115 2.79 21.88 -3.45
CA LEU A 115 2.27 20.67 -4.03
C LEU A 115 3.43 19.68 -4.19
N TYR A 116 3.27 18.48 -3.63
CA TYR A 116 4.08 17.34 -4.00
C TYR A 116 3.38 16.56 -5.11
N ALA A 117 4.08 16.22 -6.16
CA ALA A 117 3.62 15.30 -7.20
C ALA A 117 4.82 14.46 -7.66
N GLY A 118 4.82 13.18 -7.27
CA GLY A 118 5.98 12.32 -7.52
C GLY A 118 5.81 10.90 -7.01
N PRO A 119 6.87 10.09 -7.12
CA PRO A 119 6.86 8.70 -6.67
C PRO A 119 6.74 8.61 -5.14
N GLN A 120 6.19 7.48 -4.67
CA GLN A 120 6.06 7.18 -3.24
C GLN A 120 7.39 6.69 -2.66
N GLU A 121 8.39 7.58 -2.58
CA GLU A 121 9.67 7.29 -1.94
C GLU A 121 9.59 7.62 -0.45
N GLN A 122 9.56 6.59 0.39
CA GLN A 122 9.27 6.69 1.83
C GLN A 122 10.16 7.71 2.55
N GLU A 123 11.47 7.70 2.31
CA GLU A 123 12.42 8.63 2.95
C GLU A 123 12.16 10.09 2.56
N LYS A 124 11.89 10.34 1.27
CA LYS A 124 11.57 11.68 0.79
C LYS A 124 10.23 12.18 1.34
N LEU A 125 9.23 11.30 1.38
CA LEU A 125 7.92 11.65 1.89
C LEU A 125 7.97 11.98 3.39
N ALA A 126 8.70 11.20 4.19
CA ALA A 126 8.90 11.47 5.62
C ALA A 126 9.58 12.82 5.89
N ALA A 127 10.49 13.25 5.01
CA ALA A 127 11.18 14.53 5.13
C ALA A 127 10.30 15.74 4.70
N LEU A 128 9.25 15.52 3.90
CA LEU A 128 8.41 16.60 3.36
C LEU A 128 7.30 17.03 4.31
N ALA A 129 6.60 16.06 4.92
CA ALA A 129 5.52 16.36 5.86
C ALA A 129 5.26 15.17 6.80
N PRO A 130 4.80 15.43 8.05
CA PRO A 130 4.44 14.39 9.00
C PRO A 130 3.39 13.43 8.43
N GLY A 131 3.66 12.13 8.54
CA GLY A 131 2.74 11.07 8.09
C GLY A 131 2.55 10.96 6.58
N LEU A 132 3.33 11.68 5.75
CA LEU A 132 3.25 11.55 4.31
C LEU A 132 3.87 10.22 3.83
N ASP A 133 4.83 9.67 4.56
CA ASP A 133 5.41 8.35 4.39
C ASP A 133 4.40 7.20 4.57
N LEU A 134 3.32 7.43 5.32
CA LEU A 134 2.22 6.48 5.49
C LEU A 134 1.40 6.28 4.19
N ALA A 135 1.61 7.12 3.18
CA ALA A 135 1.05 6.91 1.85
C ALA A 135 1.63 5.65 1.18
N VAL A 136 2.84 5.21 1.56
CA VAL A 136 3.44 3.95 1.11
C VAL A 136 2.75 2.79 1.84
N ASP A 137 1.87 2.11 1.13
CA ASP A 137 1.03 1.07 1.71
C ASP A 137 1.44 -0.31 1.21
N TYR A 138 2.00 -1.12 2.09
CA TYR A 138 2.32 -2.53 1.83
C TYR A 138 1.11 -3.47 2.08
N GLY A 139 -0.07 -2.91 2.38
CA GLY A 139 -1.27 -3.67 2.69
C GLY A 139 -1.10 -4.59 3.90
N TRP A 140 -1.76 -5.73 3.89
CA TRP A 140 -1.71 -6.71 4.97
C TRP A 140 -0.34 -7.39 5.14
N LEU A 141 0.49 -7.35 4.10
CA LEU A 141 1.86 -7.90 4.13
C LEU A 141 2.89 -6.96 4.76
N THR A 142 2.50 -5.80 5.28
CA THR A 142 3.40 -4.80 5.89
C THR A 142 4.33 -5.43 6.94
N VAL A 143 3.82 -6.36 7.74
CA VAL A 143 4.61 -7.04 8.80
C VAL A 143 5.82 -7.77 8.23
N ILE A 144 5.75 -8.27 7.01
CA ILE A 144 6.83 -9.00 6.33
C ILE A 144 7.59 -8.07 5.38
N ALA A 145 6.86 -7.27 4.60
CA ALA A 145 7.43 -6.43 3.56
C ALA A 145 8.32 -5.31 4.12
N ALA A 146 7.87 -4.65 5.19
CA ALA A 146 8.63 -3.53 5.75
C ALA A 146 10.00 -3.96 6.33
N PRO A 147 10.14 -5.04 7.14
CA PRO A 147 11.45 -5.53 7.58
C PRO A 147 12.35 -5.98 6.43
N LEU A 148 11.79 -6.64 5.41
CA LEU A 148 12.56 -7.07 4.24
C LEU A 148 13.07 -5.88 3.43
N PHE A 149 12.25 -4.86 3.26
CA PHE A 149 12.64 -3.64 2.56
C PHE A 149 13.70 -2.86 3.35
N TRP A 150 13.54 -2.75 4.68
CA TRP A 150 14.55 -2.16 5.56
C TRP A 150 15.91 -2.90 5.44
N LEU A 151 15.88 -4.24 5.48
CA LEU A 151 17.10 -5.05 5.32
C LEU A 151 17.73 -4.85 3.93
N LEU A 152 16.91 -4.76 2.88
CA LEU A 152 17.36 -4.48 1.53
C LEU A 152 18.05 -3.10 1.43
N GLN A 153 17.45 -2.06 2.02
CA GLN A 153 18.05 -0.73 2.07
C GLN A 153 19.36 -0.71 2.85
N TRP A 154 19.43 -1.43 3.97
CA TRP A 154 20.64 -1.56 4.76
C TRP A 154 21.78 -2.21 3.96
N ILE A 155 21.50 -3.32 3.25
CA ILE A 155 22.47 -3.97 2.36
C ILE A 155 22.86 -3.04 1.21
N HIS A 156 21.92 -2.32 0.62
CA HIS A 156 22.19 -1.34 -0.43
C HIS A 156 23.11 -0.22 0.05
N GLY A 157 22.94 0.26 1.29
CA GLY A 157 23.83 1.26 1.88
C GLY A 157 25.31 0.85 1.91
N TRP A 158 25.59 -0.45 1.99
CA TRP A 158 26.96 -1.00 1.98
C TRP A 158 27.47 -1.29 0.56
N THR A 159 26.58 -1.76 -0.31
CA THR A 159 26.98 -2.22 -1.66
C THR A 159 26.93 -1.11 -2.71
N GLY A 160 26.15 -0.05 -2.47
CA GLY A 160 25.89 1.01 -3.43
C GLY A 160 25.16 0.58 -4.70
N ASN A 161 24.73 -0.70 -4.77
CA ASN A 161 24.13 -1.29 -5.98
C ASN A 161 22.91 -2.14 -5.61
N TRP A 162 21.75 -1.77 -6.13
CA TRP A 162 20.48 -2.48 -5.87
C TRP A 162 20.48 -3.94 -6.35
N GLY A 163 21.12 -4.23 -7.50
CA GLY A 163 21.22 -5.60 -8.03
C GLY A 163 21.98 -6.51 -7.09
N VAL A 164 23.14 -6.06 -6.58
CA VAL A 164 23.93 -6.81 -5.60
C VAL A 164 23.17 -6.98 -4.29
N ALA A 165 22.49 -5.93 -3.82
CA ALA A 165 21.69 -5.99 -2.60
C ALA A 165 20.55 -7.03 -2.70
N ILE A 166 19.88 -7.11 -3.83
CA ILE A 166 18.82 -8.10 -4.09
C ILE A 166 19.38 -9.52 -4.09
N ILE A 167 20.55 -9.74 -4.70
CA ILE A 167 21.21 -11.06 -4.72
C ILE A 167 21.55 -11.49 -3.29
N ILE A 168 22.18 -10.62 -2.50
CA ILE A 168 22.55 -10.90 -1.11
C ILE A 168 21.30 -11.20 -0.29
N LEU A 169 20.27 -10.37 -0.36
CA LEU A 169 19.01 -10.58 0.35
C LEU A 169 18.37 -11.93 -0.02
N THR A 170 18.38 -12.28 -1.30
CA THR A 170 17.83 -13.56 -1.77
C THR A 170 18.60 -14.73 -1.19
N ILE A 171 19.94 -14.66 -1.12
CA ILE A 171 20.77 -15.70 -0.49
C ILE A 171 20.44 -15.82 0.99
N LEU A 172 20.35 -14.72 1.72
CA LEU A 172 20.02 -14.71 3.14
C LEU A 172 18.64 -15.36 3.42
N ILE A 173 17.63 -15.01 2.63
CA ILE A 173 16.29 -15.59 2.75
C ILE A 173 16.35 -17.12 2.46
N LYS A 174 17.04 -17.53 1.41
CA LYS A 174 17.20 -18.97 1.09
C LYS A 174 17.93 -19.73 2.18
N LEU A 175 18.98 -19.15 2.77
CA LEU A 175 19.69 -19.77 3.88
C LEU A 175 18.80 -19.89 5.12
N LEU A 176 18.03 -18.86 5.43
CA LEU A 176 17.07 -18.90 6.57
C LEU A 176 16.03 -20.01 6.41
N PHE A 177 15.50 -20.18 5.19
CA PHE A 177 14.48 -21.19 4.91
C PHE A 177 15.04 -22.55 4.45
N TYR A 178 16.38 -22.68 4.40
CA TYR A 178 17.02 -23.93 3.97
C TYR A 178 16.55 -25.16 4.76
N PRO A 179 16.54 -25.16 6.12
CA PRO A 179 16.13 -26.34 6.88
C PRO A 179 14.67 -26.75 6.63
N LEU A 180 13.79 -25.75 6.42
CA LEU A 180 12.40 -26.01 6.09
C LEU A 180 12.25 -26.62 4.68
N SER A 181 13.00 -26.11 3.73
CA SER A 181 13.04 -26.61 2.35
C SER A 181 13.59 -28.04 2.33
N GLU A 182 14.67 -28.32 3.07
CA GLU A 182 15.24 -29.66 3.18
C GLU A 182 14.21 -30.67 3.74
N ALA A 183 13.52 -30.30 4.80
CA ALA A 183 12.47 -31.16 5.38
C ALA A 183 11.35 -31.45 4.37
N SER A 184 10.93 -30.45 3.60
CA SER A 184 9.94 -30.59 2.54
C SER A 184 10.41 -31.52 1.43
N TYR A 185 11.64 -31.35 0.93
CA TYR A 185 12.22 -32.23 -0.10
C TYR A 185 12.39 -33.66 0.39
N ARG A 186 12.81 -33.88 1.63
CA ARG A 186 12.88 -35.23 2.25
C ARG A 186 11.51 -35.88 2.31
N SER A 187 10.48 -35.15 2.68
CA SER A 187 9.09 -35.65 2.69
C SER A 187 8.61 -36.04 1.31
N MET A 188 8.86 -35.18 0.29
CA MET A 188 8.54 -35.49 -1.10
C MET A 188 9.31 -36.70 -1.65
N ALA A 189 10.57 -36.86 -1.27
CA ALA A 189 11.37 -38.02 -1.67
C ALA A 189 10.81 -39.32 -1.10
N LYS A 190 10.40 -39.32 0.19
CA LYS A 190 9.70 -40.47 0.82
C LYS A 190 8.39 -40.78 0.10
N MET A 191 7.60 -39.76 -0.25
CA MET A 191 6.34 -39.92 -0.99
C MET A 191 6.56 -40.55 -2.37
N ARG A 192 7.65 -40.23 -3.07
CA ARG A 192 7.99 -40.86 -4.37
C ARG A 192 8.29 -42.36 -4.25
N VAL A 193 8.86 -42.80 -3.12
CA VAL A 193 9.12 -44.22 -2.85
C VAL A 193 7.84 -44.97 -2.47
N VAL A 194 6.94 -44.31 -1.75
CA VAL A 194 5.67 -44.90 -1.27
C VAL A 194 4.61 -44.90 -2.39
N ALA A 195 4.58 -43.93 -3.27
CA ALA A 195 3.58 -43.79 -4.34
C ALA A 195 3.42 -45.09 -5.19
N PRO A 196 4.48 -45.73 -5.72
CA PRO A 196 4.32 -46.95 -6.50
C PRO A 196 3.84 -48.14 -5.65
N LYS A 197 4.15 -48.16 -4.35
CA LYS A 197 3.65 -49.21 -3.43
C LYS A 197 2.15 -49.01 -3.17
N MET A 198 1.73 -47.77 -2.91
CA MET A 198 0.31 -47.42 -2.79
C MET A 198 -0.49 -47.78 -4.04
N GLN A 199 0.08 -47.57 -5.20
CA GLN A 199 -0.58 -47.93 -6.46
C GLN A 199 -0.75 -49.46 -6.59
N ARG A 200 0.27 -50.25 -6.25
CA ARG A 200 0.17 -51.73 -6.22
C ARG A 200 -0.89 -52.22 -5.24
N ILE A 201 -0.96 -51.67 -4.04
CA ILE A 201 -2.01 -52.00 -3.05
C ILE A 201 -3.39 -51.65 -3.60
N LYS A 202 -3.55 -50.52 -4.24
CA LYS A 202 -4.81 -50.12 -4.87
C LYS A 202 -5.22 -51.04 -6.03
N ASP A 203 -4.27 -51.50 -6.83
CA ASP A 203 -4.52 -52.39 -7.95
C ASP A 203 -4.85 -53.83 -7.40
N GLN A 204 -4.24 -54.23 -6.31
CA GLN A 204 -4.41 -55.56 -5.69
C GLN A 204 -5.69 -55.69 -4.89
N TYR A 205 -6.12 -54.62 -4.19
CA TYR A 205 -7.26 -54.65 -3.25
C TYR A 205 -8.37 -53.66 -3.65
N GLY A 206 -8.43 -53.24 -4.90
CA GLY A 206 -9.31 -52.15 -5.39
C GLY A 206 -10.81 -52.30 -5.09
N ASN A 207 -11.29 -53.53 -4.84
CA ASN A 207 -12.68 -53.81 -4.49
C ASN A 207 -12.89 -54.12 -2.99
N ASP A 208 -11.84 -54.28 -2.20
CA ASP A 208 -11.92 -54.60 -0.75
C ASP A 208 -11.33 -53.43 0.08
N ARG A 209 -12.21 -52.50 0.46
CA ARG A 209 -11.83 -51.32 1.22
C ARG A 209 -11.16 -51.61 2.57
N GLN A 210 -11.57 -52.69 3.25
CA GLN A 210 -11.02 -53.02 4.56
C GLN A 210 -9.59 -53.55 4.47
N ARG A 211 -9.31 -54.47 3.54
CA ARG A 211 -7.96 -54.97 3.30
C ARG A 211 -7.03 -53.91 2.74
N MET A 212 -7.55 -53.02 1.86
CA MET A 212 -6.78 -51.89 1.34
C MET A 212 -6.36 -50.93 2.47
N GLN A 213 -7.25 -50.60 3.42
CA GLN A 213 -6.91 -49.76 4.56
C GLN A 213 -5.87 -50.43 5.50
N GLN A 214 -5.99 -51.72 5.77
CA GLN A 214 -5.00 -52.45 6.57
C GLN A 214 -3.62 -52.45 5.89
N ALA A 215 -3.56 -52.78 4.61
CA ALA A 215 -2.32 -52.77 3.85
C ALA A 215 -1.69 -51.37 3.68
N MET A 216 -2.50 -50.30 3.71
CA MET A 216 -2.00 -48.91 3.74
C MET A 216 -1.47 -48.50 5.12
N MET A 217 -1.96 -49.04 6.19
CA MET A 217 -1.44 -48.76 7.55
C MET A 217 -0.13 -49.49 7.87
N GLU A 218 0.19 -50.56 7.14
CA GLU A 218 1.44 -51.33 7.27
C GLU A 218 2.58 -50.79 6.39
N LEU A 219 2.34 -49.75 5.58
CA LEU A 219 3.26 -49.19 4.60
C LEU A 219 4.11 -48.06 5.18
#